data_9e9071fcb2cf67455251e54daa90d8ea
#
_entry.id   9e9071fcb2cf67455251e54daa90d8ea
#
_cell.length_a   1.000
_cell.length_b   1.000
_cell.length_c   1.000
_cell.angle_alpha   90.00
_cell.angle_beta   90.00
_cell.angle_gamma   90.00
#
_symmetry.space_group_name_H-M   'P 1'
#
loop_
_entity.id
_entity.type
_entity.pdbx_description
1 polymer ?
#
loop_
_entity_poly.entity_id
_entity_poly.type
_entity_poly.pdbx_seq_one_letter_code
_entity_poly.pdbx_strand_id
1 'polypeptide(L)'
;MGNLRLESSPETIVGGWGFEEDILTALGEADKLVAAEGNQFWFTGFYDQLPGVDVPDPESLELVRTDDWSLRTEVLYELDPDLFATDPNRFISYYGADGGDISEINDSIGPFFGNASRRKRGDDWPTWPGGESYAYYDIPEFVSRYGALLGKSETAAAINTLYEQALQEMRSRVPPASDRPSVGLLNAQINPDNEGFFRAYNPRTEIDKAYGKKQYRDLGIVDAFEGEYDGQSGIQVDYEALLEVDPDVLVFHFGVNYRDWNGEDALRKTVEGMRDSSLGQELTAVQEDRLYVGGSAYQGPIINLFQTEMLGKQLYPNEFGEWPGEITAGELPEIPEGEQLFDREELAEILTRASEATGSQ
;
A
#
# COMPACT_ATOMS: atom_id res chain seq x y z
N MET A 1 -11.06 2.66 -15.17
CA MET A 1 -10.49 1.75 -16.20
C MET A 1 -11.60 1.44 -17.20
N GLY A 2 -11.36 1.76 -18.45
CA GLY A 2 -12.25 1.40 -19.56
C GLY A 2 -11.93 -0.01 -20.13
N ASN A 3 -12.17 -0.18 -21.41
CA ASN A 3 -11.73 -1.35 -22.17
C ASN A 3 -10.52 -0.94 -23.02
N LEU A 4 -9.36 -1.52 -22.72
CA LEU A 4 -8.15 -1.39 -23.50
C LEU A 4 -7.85 -2.72 -24.18
N ARG A 5 -7.44 -2.68 -25.44
CA ARG A 5 -6.95 -3.84 -26.17
C ARG A 5 -5.55 -3.50 -26.71
N LEU A 6 -4.58 -4.27 -26.28
CA LEU A 6 -3.23 -4.21 -26.81
C LEU A 6 -3.09 -5.16 -28.02
N GLU A 7 -2.29 -4.78 -29.01
CA GLU A 7 -2.00 -5.64 -30.18
C GLU A 7 -0.94 -6.69 -29.85
N SER A 8 -0.04 -6.36 -28.91
CA SER A 8 0.99 -7.24 -28.36
C SER A 8 1.11 -7.02 -26.84
N SER A 9 1.79 -7.92 -26.14
CA SER A 9 2.16 -7.71 -24.74
C SER A 9 3.09 -6.50 -24.64
N PRO A 10 2.90 -5.57 -23.70
CA PRO A 10 3.81 -4.44 -23.49
C PRO A 10 5.18 -4.98 -23.07
N GLU A 11 6.25 -4.34 -23.53
CA GLU A 11 7.63 -4.62 -23.11
C GLU A 11 8.13 -3.60 -22.10
N THR A 12 7.55 -2.40 -22.11
CA THR A 12 7.90 -1.28 -21.23
C THR A 12 6.66 -0.71 -20.56
N ILE A 13 6.69 -0.61 -19.22
CA ILE A 13 5.54 -0.19 -18.42
C ILE A 13 5.97 0.93 -17.46
N VAL A 14 5.16 1.98 -17.39
CA VAL A 14 5.23 2.98 -16.32
C VAL A 14 4.27 2.58 -15.22
N GLY A 15 4.78 2.40 -14.00
CA GLY A 15 4.03 2.09 -12.81
C GLY A 15 3.43 3.32 -12.11
N GLY A 16 2.85 3.09 -10.93
CA GLY A 16 2.18 4.11 -10.13
C GLY A 16 2.89 4.41 -8.80
N TRP A 17 2.23 4.03 -7.72
CA TRP A 17 2.66 4.29 -6.33
C TRP A 17 2.78 3.01 -5.50
N GLY A 18 3.30 1.93 -6.05
CA GLY A 18 3.52 0.66 -5.35
C GLY A 18 2.35 -0.32 -5.47
N PHE A 19 1.12 0.13 -5.64
CA PHE A 19 -0.03 -0.74 -5.83
C PHE A 19 0.00 -1.44 -7.19
N GLU A 20 0.23 -0.69 -8.23
CA GLU A 20 0.32 -1.17 -9.60
C GLU A 20 1.55 -2.09 -9.78
N GLU A 21 2.66 -1.73 -9.16
CA GLU A 21 3.90 -2.51 -9.15
C GLU A 21 3.69 -3.86 -8.46
N ASP A 22 2.96 -3.90 -7.34
CA ASP A 22 2.64 -5.15 -6.65
C ASP A 22 1.74 -6.07 -7.51
N ILE A 23 0.79 -5.51 -8.26
CA ILE A 23 -0.02 -6.28 -9.21
C ILE A 23 0.84 -6.81 -10.35
N LEU A 24 1.74 -6.00 -10.91
CA LEU A 24 2.64 -6.44 -11.99
C LEU A 24 3.57 -7.53 -11.49
N THR A 25 4.08 -7.42 -10.27
CA THR A 25 4.86 -8.48 -9.61
C THR A 25 4.04 -9.76 -9.48
N ALA A 26 2.79 -9.67 -9.01
CA ALA A 26 1.90 -10.82 -8.87
C ALA A 26 1.61 -11.53 -10.21
N LEU A 27 1.69 -10.81 -11.32
CA LEU A 27 1.47 -11.34 -12.66
C LEU A 27 2.76 -11.76 -13.39
N GLY A 28 3.94 -11.60 -12.76
CA GLY A 28 5.24 -11.90 -13.34
C GLY A 28 5.67 -10.92 -14.44
N GLU A 29 5.28 -9.65 -14.32
CA GLU A 29 5.52 -8.58 -15.28
C GLU A 29 6.33 -7.41 -14.70
N ALA A 30 6.89 -7.57 -13.49
CA ALA A 30 7.60 -6.49 -12.80
C ALA A 30 8.91 -6.07 -13.48
N ASP A 31 9.56 -6.98 -14.21
CA ASP A 31 10.78 -6.73 -14.99
C ASP A 31 10.56 -5.77 -16.16
N LYS A 32 9.31 -5.51 -16.54
CA LYS A 32 8.93 -4.55 -17.59
C LYS A 32 8.78 -3.12 -17.07
N LEU A 33 8.85 -2.92 -15.76
CA LEU A 33 8.82 -1.58 -15.18
C LEU A 33 10.07 -0.80 -15.54
N VAL A 34 9.89 0.33 -16.23
CA VAL A 34 10.98 1.25 -16.61
C VAL A 34 10.92 2.56 -15.84
N ALA A 35 9.74 2.92 -15.34
CA ALA A 35 9.52 4.13 -14.58
C ALA A 35 8.33 3.98 -13.63
N ALA A 36 8.22 4.90 -12.66
CA ALA A 36 7.11 4.99 -11.74
C ALA A 36 6.75 6.45 -11.43
N GLU A 37 5.52 6.68 -10.96
CA GLU A 37 5.13 7.99 -10.42
C GLU A 37 5.79 8.28 -9.07
N GLY A 38 6.03 7.24 -8.27
CA GLY A 38 6.61 7.36 -6.93
C GLY A 38 7.17 6.04 -6.44
N ASN A 39 8.40 5.76 -6.82
CA ASN A 39 9.13 4.54 -6.46
C ASN A 39 9.26 4.34 -4.94
N GLN A 40 9.39 5.44 -4.18
CA GLN A 40 9.46 5.44 -2.72
C GLN A 40 8.20 4.88 -2.03
N PHE A 41 7.11 4.69 -2.76
CA PHE A 41 5.88 4.14 -2.23
C PHE A 41 5.76 2.62 -2.38
N TRP A 42 6.65 2.01 -3.18
CA TRP A 42 6.70 0.57 -3.38
C TRP A 42 7.66 -0.07 -2.36
N PHE A 43 7.11 -0.63 -1.31
CA PHE A 43 7.88 -1.34 -0.30
C PHE A 43 8.14 -2.78 -0.74
N THR A 44 9.40 -3.09 -1.05
CA THR A 44 9.81 -4.40 -1.59
C THR A 44 10.25 -5.42 -0.55
N GLY A 45 10.44 -5.04 0.71
CA GLY A 45 10.93 -5.95 1.77
C GLY A 45 10.05 -7.17 2.05
N PHE A 46 8.79 -7.17 1.61
CA PHE A 46 7.95 -8.36 1.74
C PHE A 46 8.33 -9.47 0.75
N TYR A 47 8.83 -9.12 -0.43
CA TYR A 47 9.23 -10.11 -1.45
C TYR A 47 10.47 -10.89 -1.03
N ASP A 48 11.34 -10.31 -0.19
CA ASP A 48 12.52 -10.99 0.37
C ASP A 48 12.16 -12.25 1.18
N GLN A 49 10.89 -12.35 1.61
CA GLN A 49 10.35 -13.51 2.33
C GLN A 49 9.74 -14.57 1.41
N LEU A 50 9.83 -14.39 0.08
CA LEU A 50 9.30 -15.32 -0.93
C LEU A 50 10.46 -15.99 -1.67
N PRO A 51 10.65 -17.30 -1.53
CA PRO A 51 11.80 -17.99 -2.13
C PRO A 51 11.84 -17.87 -3.67
N GLY A 52 12.95 -17.34 -4.19
CA GLY A 52 13.18 -17.22 -5.63
C GLY A 52 12.37 -16.16 -6.35
N VAL A 53 11.73 -15.24 -5.62
CA VAL A 53 11.04 -14.08 -6.17
C VAL A 53 11.99 -12.89 -6.17
N ASP A 54 12.35 -12.42 -7.36
CA ASP A 54 13.15 -11.22 -7.55
C ASP A 54 12.26 -10.09 -8.08
N VAL A 55 12.44 -8.88 -7.57
CA VAL A 55 11.75 -7.67 -8.04
C VAL A 55 12.78 -6.59 -8.37
N PRO A 56 12.48 -5.69 -9.32
CA PRO A 56 13.35 -4.55 -9.60
C PRO A 56 13.56 -3.70 -8.34
N ASP A 57 14.77 -3.17 -8.20
CA ASP A 57 15.03 -2.15 -7.18
C ASP A 57 14.21 -0.90 -7.51
N PRO A 58 13.32 -0.44 -6.62
CA PRO A 58 12.54 0.77 -6.85
C PRO A 58 13.39 2.00 -7.19
N GLU A 59 14.60 2.12 -6.63
CA GLU A 59 15.52 3.23 -6.91
C GLU A 59 16.07 3.20 -8.35
N SER A 60 16.00 2.05 -9.03
CA SER A 60 16.40 1.92 -10.44
C SER A 60 15.34 2.44 -11.42
N LEU A 61 14.10 2.65 -10.97
CA LEU A 61 13.00 3.15 -11.79
C LEU A 61 13.12 4.66 -12.00
N GLU A 62 12.99 5.10 -13.25
CA GLU A 62 12.96 6.53 -13.56
C GLU A 62 11.67 7.16 -13.00
N LEU A 63 11.78 8.36 -12.42
CA LEU A 63 10.60 9.09 -11.94
C LEU A 63 9.99 9.92 -13.06
N VAL A 64 8.70 9.76 -13.30
CA VAL A 64 7.94 10.54 -14.30
C VAL A 64 7.55 11.93 -13.78
N ARG A 65 7.97 12.29 -12.60
CA ARG A 65 7.73 13.59 -11.96
C ARG A 65 9.02 14.16 -11.35
N THR A 66 9.02 15.45 -11.12
CA THR A 66 10.06 16.15 -10.36
C THR A 66 9.78 16.07 -8.85
N ASP A 67 10.74 16.53 -8.04
CA ASP A 67 10.58 16.59 -6.56
C ASP A 67 9.48 17.58 -6.14
N ASP A 68 9.21 18.61 -6.93
CA ASP A 68 8.11 19.56 -6.71
C ASP A 68 6.77 19.11 -7.32
N TRP A 69 6.65 17.80 -7.63
CA TRP A 69 5.45 17.17 -8.14
C TRP A 69 4.96 17.69 -9.50
N SER A 70 5.87 18.10 -10.38
CA SER A 70 5.54 18.46 -11.76
C SER A 70 5.83 17.29 -12.71
N LEU A 71 5.00 17.08 -13.73
CA LEU A 71 5.16 16.02 -14.72
C LEU A 71 6.43 16.28 -15.56
N ARG A 72 7.23 15.23 -15.75
CA ARG A 72 8.43 15.24 -16.62
C ARG A 72 8.06 14.70 -18.00
N THR A 73 7.37 15.50 -18.79
CA THR A 73 6.83 15.08 -20.10
C THR A 73 7.95 14.63 -21.05
N GLU A 74 9.12 15.27 -21.02
CA GLU A 74 10.28 14.88 -21.82
C GLU A 74 10.78 13.46 -21.51
N VAL A 75 10.73 13.04 -20.25
CA VAL A 75 11.09 11.68 -19.83
C VAL A 75 10.11 10.66 -20.40
N LEU A 76 8.82 10.97 -20.46
CA LEU A 76 7.82 10.09 -21.05
C LEU A 76 8.08 9.87 -22.54
N TYR A 77 8.47 10.92 -23.28
CA TYR A 77 8.85 10.80 -24.69
C TYR A 77 10.18 10.06 -24.91
N GLU A 78 11.12 10.16 -23.98
CA GLU A 78 12.40 9.44 -24.06
C GLU A 78 12.23 7.95 -23.78
N LEU A 79 11.38 7.60 -22.82
CA LEU A 79 11.09 6.21 -22.44
C LEU A 79 10.20 5.50 -23.44
N ASP A 80 9.30 6.24 -24.10
CA ASP A 80 8.32 5.76 -25.08
C ASP A 80 7.63 4.44 -24.61
N PRO A 81 6.98 4.44 -23.42
CA PRO A 81 6.46 3.21 -22.82
C PRO A 81 5.24 2.69 -23.55
N ASP A 82 5.12 1.36 -23.62
CA ASP A 82 3.99 0.68 -24.27
C ASP A 82 2.69 0.79 -23.44
N LEU A 83 2.81 1.01 -22.12
CA LEU A 83 1.67 1.06 -21.21
C LEU A 83 1.97 1.95 -20.01
N PHE A 84 1.01 2.79 -19.66
CA PHE A 84 0.93 3.45 -18.35
C PHE A 84 -0.03 2.65 -17.46
N ALA A 85 0.54 1.84 -16.56
CA ALA A 85 -0.23 1.04 -15.58
C ALA A 85 -0.65 1.93 -14.40
N THR A 86 -1.30 3.06 -14.67
CA THR A 86 -1.67 4.04 -13.67
C THR A 86 -2.96 4.77 -14.03
N ASP A 87 -3.53 5.52 -13.09
CA ASP A 87 -4.70 6.37 -13.31
C ASP A 87 -4.27 7.71 -13.92
N PRO A 88 -4.65 8.03 -15.18
CA PRO A 88 -4.30 9.31 -15.79
C PRO A 88 -4.78 10.52 -15.00
N ASN A 89 -5.84 10.38 -14.20
CA ASN A 89 -6.36 11.46 -13.37
C ASN A 89 -5.42 11.85 -12.22
N ARG A 90 -4.44 10.99 -11.86
CA ARG A 90 -3.37 11.37 -10.94
C ARG A 90 -2.43 12.42 -11.57
N PHE A 91 -2.14 12.31 -12.86
CA PHE A 91 -1.33 13.28 -13.57
C PHE A 91 -1.98 14.68 -13.55
N ILE A 92 -3.31 14.72 -13.72
CA ILE A 92 -4.08 15.97 -13.62
C ILE A 92 -4.10 16.48 -12.17
N SER A 93 -4.38 15.61 -11.19
CA SER A 93 -4.59 16.04 -9.81
C SER A 93 -3.30 16.38 -9.06
N TYR A 94 -2.17 15.78 -9.43
CA TYR A 94 -0.94 15.87 -8.65
C TYR A 94 0.24 16.47 -9.39
N TYR A 95 0.30 16.34 -10.74
CA TYR A 95 1.51 16.70 -11.49
C TYR A 95 1.31 17.86 -12.46
N GLY A 96 0.20 18.58 -12.35
CA GLY A 96 -0.06 19.79 -13.11
C GLY A 96 -0.42 19.58 -14.58
N ALA A 97 -0.64 18.34 -15.02
CA ALA A 97 -1.15 18.04 -16.35
C ALA A 97 -2.63 18.48 -16.50
N ASP A 98 -3.06 18.69 -17.71
CA ASP A 98 -4.48 18.85 -18.04
C ASP A 98 -5.01 17.70 -18.92
N GLY A 99 -6.31 17.73 -19.25
CA GLY A 99 -6.91 16.69 -20.09
C GLY A 99 -6.37 16.65 -21.51
N GLY A 100 -5.82 17.76 -22.01
CA GLY A 100 -5.16 17.86 -23.30
C GLY A 100 -3.81 17.16 -23.28
N ASP A 101 -3.00 17.40 -22.22
CA ASP A 101 -1.72 16.72 -22.01
C ASP A 101 -1.92 15.21 -21.95
N ILE A 102 -2.92 14.74 -21.19
CA ILE A 102 -3.20 13.29 -21.08
C ILE A 102 -3.61 12.70 -22.43
N SER A 103 -4.41 13.43 -23.22
CA SER A 103 -4.80 12.97 -24.55
C SER A 103 -3.60 12.91 -25.49
N GLU A 104 -2.69 13.86 -25.43
CA GLU A 104 -1.47 13.86 -26.23
C GLU A 104 -0.55 12.69 -25.85
N ILE A 105 -0.34 12.43 -24.55
CA ILE A 105 0.45 11.29 -24.05
C ILE A 105 -0.19 9.97 -24.53
N ASN A 106 -1.50 9.82 -24.35
CA ASN A 106 -2.22 8.60 -24.74
C ASN A 106 -2.14 8.33 -26.26
N ASP A 107 -2.20 9.37 -27.07
CA ASP A 107 -2.25 9.23 -28.54
C ASP A 107 -0.85 9.16 -29.18
N SER A 108 0.17 9.70 -28.51
CA SER A 108 1.52 9.86 -29.08
C SER A 108 2.58 8.96 -28.46
N ILE A 109 2.36 8.44 -27.25
CA ILE A 109 3.30 7.59 -26.52
C ILE A 109 2.66 6.23 -26.25
N GLY A 110 1.75 6.15 -25.28
CA GLY A 110 1.13 4.87 -24.89
C GLY A 110 -0.16 5.05 -24.11
N PRO A 111 -1.01 4.01 -24.12
CA PRO A 111 -2.31 4.05 -23.46
C PRO A 111 -2.20 3.95 -21.94
N PHE A 112 -3.22 4.51 -21.26
CA PHE A 112 -3.38 4.40 -19.82
C PHE A 112 -4.33 3.25 -19.45
N PHE A 113 -3.94 2.45 -18.45
CA PHE A 113 -4.79 1.44 -17.85
C PHE A 113 -4.59 1.41 -16.35
N GLY A 114 -5.36 2.17 -15.60
CA GLY A 114 -5.27 2.28 -14.15
C GLY A 114 -6.49 2.94 -13.54
N ASN A 115 -6.50 2.98 -12.22
CA ASN A 115 -7.57 3.57 -11.42
C ASN A 115 -7.07 3.80 -9.98
N ALA A 116 -7.30 4.98 -9.43
CA ALA A 116 -6.86 5.34 -8.09
C ALA A 116 -7.85 4.93 -6.99
N SER A 117 -8.32 3.67 -6.99
CA SER A 117 -9.26 3.13 -5.98
C SER A 117 -8.66 2.97 -4.57
N ARG A 118 -7.50 3.57 -4.29
CA ARG A 118 -6.90 3.56 -2.95
C ARG A 118 -7.87 4.07 -1.89
N ARG A 119 -8.62 5.13 -2.22
CA ARG A 119 -9.65 5.72 -1.37
C ARG A 119 -10.76 6.30 -2.24
N LYS A 120 -11.94 6.52 -1.64
CA LYS A 120 -13.01 7.27 -2.30
C LYS A 120 -12.51 8.67 -2.67
N ARG A 121 -12.81 9.09 -3.89
CA ARG A 121 -12.47 10.41 -4.41
C ARG A 121 -13.62 11.38 -4.19
N GLY A 122 -13.31 12.66 -4.04
CA GLY A 122 -14.29 13.72 -3.99
C GLY A 122 -14.96 13.96 -5.36
N ASP A 123 -16.02 14.74 -5.38
CA ASP A 123 -16.76 15.08 -6.59
C ASP A 123 -15.93 15.96 -7.55
N ASP A 124 -14.88 16.60 -7.06
CA ASP A 124 -13.91 17.41 -7.79
C ASP A 124 -12.78 16.59 -8.44
N TRP A 125 -12.75 15.27 -8.21
CA TRP A 125 -11.75 14.39 -8.83
C TRP A 125 -11.95 14.36 -10.35
N PRO A 126 -10.89 14.59 -11.14
CA PRO A 126 -11.00 14.57 -12.59
C PRO A 126 -11.42 13.19 -13.11
N THR A 127 -12.15 13.20 -14.22
CA THR A 127 -12.68 11.98 -14.87
C THR A 127 -12.27 11.99 -16.34
N TRP A 128 -10.99 11.94 -16.61
CA TRP A 128 -10.51 11.75 -17.98
C TRP A 128 -10.83 10.32 -18.48
N PRO A 129 -11.30 10.14 -19.73
CA PRO A 129 -11.53 11.13 -20.80
C PRO A 129 -12.78 11.99 -20.63
N GLY A 130 -13.57 11.81 -19.60
CA GLY A 130 -14.73 12.63 -19.26
C GLY A 130 -16.08 11.95 -19.49
N GLY A 131 -17.10 12.36 -18.73
CA GLY A 131 -18.49 11.95 -18.92
C GLY A 131 -18.92 10.65 -18.25
N GLU A 132 -18.02 9.90 -17.65
CA GLU A 132 -18.32 8.64 -16.95
C GLU A 132 -18.16 8.78 -15.45
N SER A 133 -18.93 7.99 -14.69
CA SER A 133 -18.74 7.88 -13.24
C SER A 133 -17.43 7.15 -12.95
N TYR A 134 -16.67 7.62 -11.98
CA TYR A 134 -15.45 6.95 -11.52
C TYR A 134 -15.78 5.57 -10.91
N ALA A 135 -15.23 4.52 -11.47
CA ALA A 135 -15.45 3.16 -10.98
C ALA A 135 -14.43 2.83 -9.89
N TYR A 136 -14.85 2.00 -8.92
CA TYR A 136 -13.99 1.48 -7.86
C TYR A 136 -13.88 -0.03 -7.96
N TYR A 137 -12.67 -0.54 -7.77
CA TYR A 137 -12.36 -1.97 -7.84
C TYR A 137 -11.67 -2.39 -6.55
N ASP A 138 -11.91 -3.63 -6.13
CA ASP A 138 -11.11 -4.26 -5.08
C ASP A 138 -9.82 -4.88 -5.65
N ILE A 139 -8.94 -5.38 -4.77
CA ILE A 139 -7.66 -5.96 -5.19
C ILE A 139 -7.85 -7.13 -6.15
N PRO A 140 -8.71 -8.15 -5.90
CA PRO A 140 -8.95 -9.25 -6.85
C PRO A 140 -9.50 -8.80 -8.21
N GLU A 141 -10.37 -7.77 -8.23
CA GLU A 141 -10.87 -7.21 -9.49
C GLU A 141 -9.75 -6.54 -10.29
N PHE A 142 -8.83 -5.82 -9.64
CA PHE A 142 -7.65 -5.25 -10.30
C PHE A 142 -6.74 -6.33 -10.87
N VAL A 143 -6.38 -7.33 -10.07
CA VAL A 143 -5.54 -8.46 -10.50
C VAL A 143 -6.16 -9.14 -11.73
N SER A 144 -7.47 -9.39 -11.71
CA SER A 144 -8.19 -10.00 -12.84
C SER A 144 -8.16 -9.12 -14.10
N ARG A 145 -8.30 -7.79 -13.97
CA ARG A 145 -8.30 -6.86 -15.10
C ARG A 145 -6.92 -6.71 -15.74
N TYR A 146 -5.88 -6.57 -14.91
CA TYR A 146 -4.50 -6.55 -15.40
C TYR A 146 -4.11 -7.91 -15.98
N GLY A 147 -4.50 -9.03 -15.37
CA GLY A 147 -4.28 -10.35 -15.90
C GLY A 147 -4.94 -10.56 -17.27
N ALA A 148 -6.16 -10.04 -17.46
CA ALA A 148 -6.82 -10.10 -18.78
C ALA A 148 -6.13 -9.22 -19.83
N LEU A 149 -5.66 -8.01 -19.44
CA LEU A 149 -4.95 -7.10 -20.35
C LEU A 149 -3.60 -7.69 -20.80
N LEU A 150 -2.86 -8.28 -19.86
CA LEU A 150 -1.49 -8.79 -20.07
C LEU A 150 -1.44 -10.25 -20.53
N GLY A 151 -2.60 -10.89 -20.78
CA GLY A 151 -2.67 -12.30 -21.18
C GLY A 151 -2.33 -13.29 -20.06
N LYS A 152 -2.40 -12.87 -18.79
CA LYS A 152 -2.06 -13.62 -17.58
C LYS A 152 -3.30 -14.02 -16.75
N SER A 153 -4.43 -14.31 -17.39
CA SER A 153 -5.69 -14.61 -16.70
C SER A 153 -5.61 -15.83 -15.78
N GLU A 154 -4.82 -16.86 -16.13
CA GLU A 154 -4.64 -18.06 -15.31
C GLU A 154 -3.82 -17.73 -14.05
N THR A 155 -2.75 -16.97 -14.18
CA THR A 155 -1.95 -16.47 -13.03
C THR A 155 -2.80 -15.60 -12.12
N ALA A 156 -3.58 -14.68 -12.70
CA ALA A 156 -4.48 -13.82 -11.94
C ALA A 156 -5.52 -14.63 -11.14
N ALA A 157 -6.06 -15.70 -11.72
CA ALA A 157 -7.01 -16.58 -11.03
C ALA A 157 -6.34 -17.35 -9.87
N ALA A 158 -5.10 -17.84 -10.05
CA ALA A 158 -4.35 -18.52 -9.00
C ALA A 158 -4.03 -17.58 -7.84
N ILE A 159 -3.51 -16.37 -8.12
CA ILE A 159 -3.25 -15.32 -7.12
C ILE A 159 -4.53 -14.97 -6.35
N ASN A 160 -5.64 -14.71 -7.04
CA ASN A 160 -6.89 -14.36 -6.37
C ASN A 160 -7.41 -15.49 -5.49
N THR A 161 -7.25 -16.75 -5.90
CA THR A 161 -7.65 -17.90 -5.10
C THR A 161 -6.87 -17.98 -3.79
N LEU A 162 -5.55 -17.91 -3.85
CA LEU A 162 -4.67 -17.91 -2.67
C LEU A 162 -4.99 -16.71 -1.76
N TYR A 163 -5.08 -15.52 -2.37
CA TYR A 163 -5.37 -14.28 -1.66
C TYR A 163 -6.69 -14.32 -0.88
N GLU A 164 -7.78 -14.75 -1.53
CA GLU A 164 -9.10 -14.84 -0.90
C GLU A 164 -9.14 -15.89 0.21
N GLN A 165 -8.49 -17.05 0.01
CA GLN A 165 -8.38 -18.12 1.02
C GLN A 165 -7.61 -17.64 2.25
N ALA A 166 -6.45 -17.02 2.04
CA ALA A 166 -5.62 -16.48 3.13
C ALA A 166 -6.36 -15.41 3.93
N LEU A 167 -7.01 -14.45 3.25
CA LEU A 167 -7.80 -13.43 3.95
C LEU A 167 -9.00 -14.00 4.68
N GLN A 168 -9.68 -15.01 4.14
CA GLN A 168 -10.78 -15.68 4.83
C GLN A 168 -10.30 -16.35 6.10
N GLU A 169 -9.17 -17.04 6.05
CA GLU A 169 -8.55 -17.67 7.23
C GLU A 169 -8.18 -16.62 8.29
N MET A 170 -7.48 -15.56 7.90
CA MET A 170 -7.11 -14.47 8.82
C MET A 170 -8.35 -13.84 9.48
N ARG A 171 -9.37 -13.51 8.70
CA ARG A 171 -10.63 -12.94 9.24
C ARG A 171 -11.35 -13.88 10.19
N SER A 172 -11.26 -15.19 9.97
CA SER A 172 -11.90 -16.18 10.85
C SER A 172 -11.27 -16.24 12.25
N ARG A 173 -10.01 -15.81 12.39
CA ARG A 173 -9.27 -15.76 13.66
C ARG A 173 -9.50 -14.47 14.44
N VAL A 174 -10.09 -13.44 13.85
CA VAL A 174 -10.29 -12.15 14.51
C VAL A 174 -11.23 -12.33 15.72
N PRO A 175 -10.81 -11.93 16.94
CA PRO A 175 -11.62 -12.10 18.15
C PRO A 175 -12.90 -11.26 18.11
N PRO A 176 -13.89 -11.56 18.96
CA PRO A 176 -15.07 -10.71 19.14
C PRO A 176 -14.71 -9.26 19.43
N ALA A 177 -15.51 -8.31 19.00
CA ALA A 177 -15.21 -6.88 19.14
C ALA A 177 -14.95 -6.43 20.58
N SER A 178 -15.60 -7.10 21.59
CA SER A 178 -15.38 -6.83 23.02
C SER A 178 -13.99 -7.19 23.52
N ASP A 179 -13.26 -8.03 22.79
CA ASP A 179 -11.97 -8.60 23.21
C ASP A 179 -10.80 -7.98 22.38
N ARG A 180 -11.12 -7.03 21.49
CA ARG A 180 -10.15 -6.35 20.66
C ARG A 180 -9.60 -5.10 21.37
N PRO A 181 -8.28 -4.85 21.27
CA PRO A 181 -7.70 -3.63 21.79
C PRO A 181 -8.18 -2.39 21.02
N SER A 182 -8.23 -1.26 21.68
CA SER A 182 -8.37 0.06 21.04
C SER A 182 -7.06 0.44 20.35
N VAL A 183 -7.16 0.96 19.14
CA VAL A 183 -5.99 1.25 18.28
C VAL A 183 -5.96 2.72 17.91
N GLY A 184 -4.85 3.39 18.25
CA GLY A 184 -4.49 4.67 17.68
C GLY A 184 -3.71 4.47 16.38
N LEU A 185 -4.34 4.74 15.23
CA LEU A 185 -3.68 4.66 13.94
C LEU A 185 -3.01 5.99 13.60
N LEU A 186 -1.72 6.08 13.86
CA LEU A 186 -0.95 7.31 13.72
C LEU A 186 -0.14 7.34 12.42
N ASN A 187 0.14 8.52 11.92
CA ASN A 187 1.16 8.76 10.92
C ASN A 187 2.37 9.42 11.58
N ALA A 188 3.54 8.79 11.49
CA ALA A 188 4.79 9.36 11.92
C ALA A 188 5.46 10.28 10.88
N GLN A 189 4.78 10.61 9.77
CA GLN A 189 5.24 11.66 8.82
C GLN A 189 5.37 13.04 9.48
N ILE A 190 5.23 13.09 10.78
CA ILE A 190 5.44 14.29 11.51
C ILE A 190 6.94 14.44 11.67
N ASN A 191 7.42 15.57 11.17
CA ASN A 191 8.75 16.06 11.43
C ASN A 191 9.12 15.72 12.88
N PRO A 192 10.19 14.93 13.14
CA PRO A 192 10.65 14.63 14.48
C PRO A 192 10.89 15.89 15.32
N ASP A 193 11.11 17.05 14.66
CA ASP A 193 11.21 18.37 15.28
C ASP A 193 9.83 18.99 15.62
N ASN A 194 8.72 18.37 15.27
CA ASN A 194 7.35 18.81 15.60
C ASN A 194 6.92 18.29 16.97
N GLU A 195 7.63 18.66 17.97
CA GLU A 195 7.31 18.69 19.41
C GLU A 195 5.95 18.06 19.80
N GLY A 196 5.74 16.75 19.49
CA GLY A 196 4.61 16.00 20.04
C GLY A 196 3.27 16.12 19.31
N PHE A 197 3.25 16.49 18.04
CA PHE A 197 2.04 16.41 17.23
C PHE A 197 2.06 15.19 16.30
N PHE A 198 0.91 14.51 16.20
CA PHE A 198 0.71 13.33 15.35
C PHE A 198 -0.50 13.55 14.46
N ARG A 199 -0.58 12.80 13.38
CA ARG A 199 -1.81 12.69 12.61
C ARG A 199 -2.48 11.35 12.90
N ALA A 200 -3.62 11.38 13.56
CA ALA A 200 -4.46 10.20 13.69
C ALA A 200 -5.27 9.99 12.40
N TYR A 201 -5.27 8.78 11.85
CA TYR A 201 -5.99 8.43 10.64
C TYR A 201 -7.28 7.69 10.95
N ASN A 202 -8.35 8.10 10.29
CA ASN A 202 -9.60 7.35 10.31
C ASN A 202 -9.47 6.09 9.42
N PRO A 203 -9.51 4.88 10.00
CA PRO A 203 -9.41 3.64 9.22
C PRO A 203 -10.63 3.37 8.33
N ARG A 204 -11.74 4.08 8.55
CA ARG A 204 -13.01 3.89 7.84
C ARG A 204 -13.24 4.85 6.68
N THR A 205 -12.34 5.80 6.43
CA THR A 205 -12.49 6.75 5.31
C THR A 205 -12.31 6.10 3.95
N GLU A 206 -11.64 4.97 3.89
CA GLU A 206 -11.44 4.17 2.70
C GLU A 206 -12.40 2.99 2.77
N ILE A 207 -13.59 3.18 2.21
CA ILE A 207 -14.75 2.30 2.34
C ILE A 207 -14.88 1.32 1.17
N ASP A 208 -15.61 0.26 1.37
CA ASP A 208 -15.97 -0.75 0.39
C ASP A 208 -14.75 -1.33 -0.33
N LYS A 209 -14.61 -1.06 -1.62
CA LYS A 209 -13.57 -1.59 -2.49
C LYS A 209 -12.21 -0.90 -2.35
N ALA A 210 -12.12 0.25 -1.67
CA ALA A 210 -10.86 0.97 -1.51
C ALA A 210 -9.82 0.13 -0.77
N TYR A 211 -8.57 0.13 -1.26
CA TYR A 211 -7.52 -0.74 -0.73
C TYR A 211 -6.57 -0.05 0.29
N GLY A 212 -6.59 1.26 0.40
CA GLY A 212 -5.57 2.02 1.14
C GLY A 212 -5.42 1.70 2.62
N LYS A 213 -6.50 1.27 3.27
CA LYS A 213 -6.49 0.84 4.69
C LYS A 213 -7.21 -0.49 4.87
N LYS A 214 -7.10 -1.36 3.86
CA LYS A 214 -7.87 -2.59 3.77
C LYS A 214 -7.56 -3.54 4.93
N GLN A 215 -6.29 -3.73 5.31
CA GLN A 215 -5.86 -4.60 6.41
C GLN A 215 -6.51 -4.22 7.74
N TYR A 216 -6.64 -2.93 8.04
CA TYR A 216 -7.26 -2.46 9.28
C TYR A 216 -8.76 -2.79 9.33
N ARG A 217 -9.45 -2.66 8.19
CA ARG A 217 -10.87 -3.00 8.08
C ARG A 217 -11.09 -4.50 8.09
N ASP A 218 -10.25 -5.28 7.40
CA ASP A 218 -10.33 -6.74 7.33
C ASP A 218 -10.17 -7.39 8.69
N LEU A 219 -9.30 -6.84 9.54
CA LEU A 219 -9.09 -7.28 10.91
C LEU A 219 -9.99 -6.57 11.92
N GLY A 220 -10.86 -5.67 11.46
CA GLY A 220 -11.89 -5.05 12.27
C GLY A 220 -11.35 -4.32 13.49
N ILE A 221 -10.31 -3.47 13.32
CA ILE A 221 -9.73 -2.72 14.45
C ILE A 221 -10.78 -1.86 15.15
N VAL A 222 -10.62 -1.70 16.46
CA VAL A 222 -11.38 -0.74 17.27
C VAL A 222 -10.61 0.56 17.27
N ASP A 223 -11.15 1.56 16.60
CA ASP A 223 -10.51 2.85 16.43
C ASP A 223 -10.67 3.70 17.71
N ALA A 224 -9.57 4.05 18.36
CA ALA A 224 -9.56 4.84 19.57
C ALA A 224 -10.11 6.28 19.37
N PHE A 225 -10.05 6.78 18.14
CA PHE A 225 -10.54 8.11 17.77
C PHE A 225 -11.91 8.07 17.07
N GLU A 226 -12.67 6.97 17.21
CA GLU A 226 -14.01 6.88 16.58
C GLU A 226 -14.92 7.99 17.11
N GLY A 227 -15.42 8.83 16.21
CA GLY A 227 -16.27 9.97 16.53
C GLY A 227 -15.56 11.34 16.54
N GLU A 228 -14.22 11.38 16.58
CA GLU A 228 -13.44 12.62 16.64
C GLU A 228 -13.10 13.24 15.28
N TYR A 229 -13.31 12.50 14.19
CA TYR A 229 -12.81 12.92 12.86
C TYR A 229 -13.68 13.94 12.13
N ASP A 230 -14.91 14.21 12.55
CA ASP A 230 -15.86 15.11 11.86
C ASP A 230 -15.96 14.87 10.35
N GLY A 231 -15.92 13.60 9.93
CA GLY A 231 -15.95 13.20 8.52
C GLY A 231 -14.62 13.34 7.77
N GLN A 232 -13.56 13.76 8.44
CA GLN A 232 -12.23 13.89 7.86
C GLN A 232 -11.49 12.55 7.79
N SER A 233 -10.50 12.45 6.90
CA SER A 233 -9.66 11.26 6.74
C SER A 233 -8.60 11.11 7.84
N GLY A 234 -8.42 12.14 8.66
CA GLY A 234 -7.50 12.17 9.80
C GLY A 234 -7.49 13.53 10.43
N ILE A 235 -7.09 13.57 11.69
CA ILE A 235 -6.99 14.76 12.54
C ILE A 235 -5.58 14.91 13.09
N GLN A 236 -5.20 16.13 13.43
CA GLN A 236 -3.97 16.38 14.20
C GLN A 236 -4.27 16.18 15.68
N VAL A 237 -3.41 15.42 16.36
CA VAL A 237 -3.50 15.13 17.79
C VAL A 237 -2.15 15.39 18.46
N ASP A 238 -2.18 15.83 19.71
CA ASP A 238 -1.02 15.95 20.58
C ASP A 238 -1.04 14.87 21.68
N TYR A 239 -0.09 14.92 22.59
CA TYR A 239 -0.05 13.98 23.72
C TYR A 239 -1.26 14.11 24.66
N GLU A 240 -1.83 15.30 24.83
CA GLU A 240 -3.01 15.49 25.68
C GLU A 240 -4.22 14.80 25.05
N ALA A 241 -4.44 14.96 23.73
CA ALA A 241 -5.49 14.26 23.00
C ALA A 241 -5.26 12.74 22.96
N LEU A 242 -4.00 12.29 22.84
CA LEU A 242 -3.67 10.86 22.93
C LEU A 242 -4.00 10.28 24.31
N LEU A 243 -3.70 11.01 25.39
CA LEU A 243 -4.00 10.59 26.76
C LEU A 243 -5.51 10.61 27.07
N GLU A 244 -6.28 11.47 26.42
CA GLU A 244 -7.72 11.52 26.61
C GLU A 244 -8.41 10.24 26.09
N VAL A 245 -7.92 9.71 24.95
CA VAL A 245 -8.46 8.46 24.36
C VAL A 245 -7.71 7.21 24.83
N ASP A 246 -6.47 7.37 25.27
CA ASP A 246 -5.54 6.37 25.82
C ASP A 246 -5.64 5.00 25.08
N PRO A 247 -5.20 4.91 23.83
CA PRO A 247 -5.31 3.67 23.05
C PRO A 247 -4.44 2.56 23.66
N ASP A 248 -4.98 1.32 23.65
CA ASP A 248 -4.23 0.13 24.10
C ASP A 248 -3.03 -0.17 23.21
N VAL A 249 -3.09 0.26 21.94
CA VAL A 249 -2.07 0.00 20.91
C VAL A 249 -1.90 1.22 20.02
N LEU A 250 -0.66 1.56 19.69
CA LEU A 250 -0.34 2.54 18.65
C LEU A 250 0.26 1.83 17.43
N VAL A 251 -0.32 2.07 16.26
CA VAL A 251 0.16 1.57 14.96
C VAL A 251 0.56 2.76 14.09
N PHE A 252 1.81 2.77 13.65
CA PHE A 252 2.33 3.85 12.79
C PHE A 252 2.09 3.51 11.33
N HIS A 253 0.97 3.97 10.79
CA HIS A 253 0.60 3.80 9.38
C HIS A 253 1.65 4.42 8.45
N PHE A 254 1.98 3.77 7.36
CA PHE A 254 3.15 4.01 6.51
C PHE A 254 4.50 3.67 7.17
N GLY A 255 4.51 3.06 8.34
CA GLY A 255 5.74 2.78 9.09
C GLY A 255 6.79 2.03 8.28
N VAL A 256 6.39 1.08 7.44
CA VAL A 256 7.29 0.34 6.54
C VAL A 256 7.97 1.23 5.48
N ASN A 257 7.39 2.38 5.14
CA ASN A 257 7.92 3.32 4.14
C ASN A 257 8.60 4.57 4.75
N TYR A 258 8.72 4.67 6.08
CA TYR A 258 9.25 5.89 6.70
C TYR A 258 10.70 6.18 6.39
N ARG A 259 11.47 5.14 6.17
CA ARG A 259 12.86 5.24 5.75
C ARG A 259 13.02 6.16 4.53
N ASP A 260 12.11 6.02 3.55
CA ASP A 260 12.23 6.69 2.27
C ASP A 260 11.74 8.15 2.30
N TRP A 261 10.86 8.50 3.26
CA TRP A 261 10.22 9.83 3.27
C TRP A 261 10.84 10.83 4.25
N ASN A 262 11.32 10.35 5.39
CA ASN A 262 11.74 11.18 6.51
C ASN A 262 13.15 10.84 7.00
N GLY A 263 13.90 10.05 6.24
CA GLY A 263 15.21 9.53 6.61
C GLY A 263 15.16 8.24 7.42
N GLU A 264 16.27 7.51 7.42
CA GLU A 264 16.39 6.14 7.94
C GLU A 264 15.89 5.93 9.38
N ASP A 265 15.84 6.98 10.18
CA ASP A 265 15.56 6.89 11.59
C ASP A 265 14.24 7.57 12.02
N ALA A 266 13.40 8.02 11.08
CA ALA A 266 12.25 8.86 11.43
C ALA A 266 11.26 8.16 12.37
N LEU A 267 10.91 6.90 12.11
CA LEU A 267 10.02 6.15 12.99
C LEU A 267 10.67 5.89 14.34
N ARG A 268 11.94 5.46 14.36
CA ARG A 268 12.69 5.24 15.60
C ARG A 268 12.75 6.50 16.46
N LYS A 269 13.08 7.65 15.88
CA LYS A 269 13.12 8.95 16.58
C LYS A 269 11.73 9.33 17.13
N THR A 270 10.67 9.09 16.38
CA THR A 270 9.30 9.34 16.85
C THR A 270 8.98 8.50 18.08
N VAL A 271 9.28 7.19 18.04
CA VAL A 271 9.05 6.27 19.16
C VAL A 271 9.92 6.61 20.36
N GLU A 272 11.22 6.91 20.17
CA GLU A 272 12.11 7.36 21.22
C GLU A 272 11.60 8.66 21.85
N GLY A 273 11.18 9.63 21.03
CA GLY A 273 10.58 10.89 21.51
C GLY A 273 9.30 10.67 22.34
N MET A 274 8.46 9.69 21.98
CA MET A 274 7.30 9.31 22.80
C MET A 274 7.74 8.69 24.14
N ARG A 275 8.73 7.81 24.13
CA ARG A 275 9.27 7.17 25.35
C ARG A 275 10.00 8.16 26.27
N ASP A 276 10.59 9.22 25.73
CA ASP A 276 11.30 10.26 26.49
C ASP A 276 10.37 11.38 26.98
N SER A 277 9.21 11.57 26.35
CA SER A 277 8.21 12.56 26.76
C SER A 277 7.55 12.16 28.08
N SER A 278 7.44 13.11 29.03
CA SER A 278 6.72 12.88 30.28
C SER A 278 5.24 12.52 30.08
N LEU A 279 4.59 13.08 29.06
CA LEU A 279 3.21 12.74 28.70
C LEU A 279 3.15 11.42 27.92
N GLY A 280 4.12 11.18 27.02
CA GLY A 280 4.20 9.94 26.28
C GLY A 280 4.34 8.70 27.18
N GLN A 281 5.11 8.82 28.28
CA GLN A 281 5.28 7.75 29.26
C GLN A 281 4.00 7.41 30.05
N GLU A 282 2.99 8.28 30.05
CA GLU A 282 1.71 8.03 30.69
C GLU A 282 0.74 7.23 29.80
N LEU A 283 1.01 7.11 28.48
CA LEU A 283 0.18 6.34 27.54
C LEU A 283 0.27 4.84 27.84
N THR A 284 -0.87 4.16 27.89
CA THR A 284 -0.95 2.71 28.09
C THR A 284 -0.14 1.95 27.03
N ALA A 285 -0.24 2.31 25.76
CA ALA A 285 0.51 1.69 24.68
C ALA A 285 2.05 1.81 24.84
N VAL A 286 2.53 2.91 25.42
CA VAL A 286 3.97 3.10 25.71
C VAL A 286 4.42 2.29 26.92
N GLN A 287 3.60 2.25 27.98
CA GLN A 287 3.90 1.49 29.20
C GLN A 287 3.93 -0.02 28.96
N GLU A 288 3.06 -0.51 28.08
CA GLU A 288 2.96 -1.93 27.73
C GLU A 288 3.80 -2.32 26.53
N ASP A 289 4.61 -1.39 25.98
CA ASP A 289 5.45 -1.57 24.78
C ASP A 289 4.66 -2.05 23.55
N ARG A 290 3.41 -1.58 23.42
CA ARG A 290 2.50 -1.93 22.31
C ARG A 290 2.50 -0.86 21.22
N LEU A 291 3.68 -0.60 20.69
CA LEU A 291 3.96 0.34 19.60
C LEU A 291 4.38 -0.47 18.39
N TYR A 292 3.68 -0.34 17.27
CA TYR A 292 3.92 -1.19 16.11
C TYR A 292 4.10 -0.42 14.81
N VAL A 293 4.97 -0.95 13.94
CA VAL A 293 5.10 -0.52 12.57
C VAL A 293 3.84 -0.89 11.79
N GLY A 294 3.22 0.07 11.13
CA GLY A 294 2.08 -0.15 10.26
C GLY A 294 2.49 -0.27 8.80
N GLY A 295 1.62 -0.87 8.02
CA GLY A 295 1.81 -1.04 6.59
C GLY A 295 1.57 0.22 5.76
N SER A 296 1.85 0.13 4.47
CA SER A 296 1.60 1.16 3.47
C SER A 296 0.13 1.19 3.03
N ALA A 297 -0.32 2.36 2.56
CA ALA A 297 -1.60 2.47 1.86
C ALA A 297 -1.52 2.00 0.39
N TYR A 298 -0.32 1.78 -0.12
CA TYR A 298 -0.05 1.39 -1.51
C TYR A 298 0.22 -0.11 -1.56
N GLN A 299 -0.86 -0.90 -1.54
CA GLN A 299 -0.84 -2.34 -1.37
C GLN A 299 -1.69 -3.04 -2.43
N GLY A 300 -1.07 -3.85 -3.23
CA GLY A 300 -1.73 -4.84 -4.10
C GLY A 300 -1.90 -6.17 -3.37
N PRO A 301 -2.00 -7.29 -4.09
CA PRO A 301 -2.36 -8.58 -3.48
C PRO A 301 -1.27 -9.14 -2.53
N ILE A 302 0.01 -9.00 -2.88
CA ILE A 302 1.11 -9.58 -2.11
C ILE A 302 1.35 -8.73 -0.84
N ILE A 303 1.56 -7.43 -1.03
CA ILE A 303 1.79 -6.50 0.09
C ILE A 303 0.62 -6.54 1.08
N ASN A 304 -0.63 -6.63 0.60
CA ASN A 304 -1.80 -6.70 1.49
C ASN A 304 -1.84 -7.99 2.32
N LEU A 305 -1.44 -9.14 1.79
CA LEU A 305 -1.34 -10.39 2.55
C LEU A 305 -0.37 -10.25 3.72
N PHE A 306 0.86 -9.83 3.43
CA PHE A 306 1.88 -9.63 4.45
C PHE A 306 1.48 -8.59 5.50
N GLN A 307 0.91 -7.47 5.09
CA GLN A 307 0.46 -6.42 6.01
C GLN A 307 -0.71 -6.86 6.89
N THR A 308 -1.59 -7.72 6.37
CA THR A 308 -2.70 -8.27 7.15
C THR A 308 -2.21 -9.29 8.17
N GLU A 309 -1.26 -10.16 7.79
CA GLU A 309 -0.58 -11.07 8.72
C GLU A 309 0.16 -10.30 9.82
N MET A 310 0.99 -9.32 9.44
CA MET A 310 1.72 -8.46 10.35
C MET A 310 0.80 -7.83 11.39
N LEU A 311 -0.26 -7.16 10.93
CA LEU A 311 -1.20 -6.47 11.79
C LEU A 311 -1.98 -7.45 12.70
N GLY A 312 -2.36 -8.63 12.18
CA GLY A 312 -3.01 -9.66 12.95
C GLY A 312 -2.17 -10.13 14.14
N LYS A 313 -0.88 -10.40 13.91
CA LYS A 313 0.09 -10.79 14.96
C LYS A 313 0.35 -9.66 15.97
N GLN A 314 0.37 -8.42 15.53
CA GLN A 314 0.55 -7.23 16.39
C GLN A 314 -0.64 -7.00 17.31
N LEU A 315 -1.86 -7.18 16.82
CA LEU A 315 -3.08 -6.86 17.57
C LEU A 315 -3.65 -8.05 18.33
N TYR A 316 -3.54 -9.26 17.78
CA TYR A 316 -4.22 -10.47 18.27
C TYR A 316 -3.24 -11.64 18.43
N PRO A 317 -2.17 -11.50 19.24
CA PRO A 317 -1.10 -12.51 19.33
C PRO A 317 -1.59 -13.88 19.80
N ASN A 318 -2.67 -13.95 20.59
CA ASN A 318 -3.23 -15.21 21.03
C ASN A 318 -3.85 -16.05 19.89
N GLU A 319 -4.37 -15.39 18.86
CA GLU A 319 -5.07 -16.00 17.71
C GLU A 319 -4.14 -16.15 16.48
N PHE A 320 -3.18 -15.25 16.34
CA PHE A 320 -2.32 -15.14 15.17
C PHE A 320 -0.85 -15.55 15.42
N GLY A 321 -0.46 -15.76 16.68
CA GLY A 321 0.94 -15.84 17.09
C GLY A 321 1.56 -14.45 17.26
N GLU A 322 2.64 -14.38 18.01
CA GLU A 322 3.31 -13.12 18.32
C GLU A 322 3.98 -12.50 17.09
N TRP A 323 4.04 -11.18 17.04
CA TRP A 323 4.87 -10.45 16.09
C TRP A 323 6.29 -10.37 16.65
N PRO A 324 7.31 -10.98 16.00
CA PRO A 324 8.65 -11.03 16.56
C PRO A 324 9.50 -9.79 16.27
N GLY A 325 8.96 -8.81 15.53
CA GLY A 325 9.68 -7.64 15.07
C GLY A 325 9.72 -6.51 16.08
N GLU A 326 10.83 -5.80 16.09
CA GLU A 326 10.94 -4.50 16.76
C GLU A 326 10.25 -3.41 15.95
N ILE A 327 9.91 -2.28 16.60
CA ILE A 327 9.33 -1.11 15.92
C ILE A 327 10.42 -0.31 15.18
N THR A 328 11.01 -0.92 14.16
CA THR A 328 12.00 -0.26 13.30
C THR A 328 11.51 -0.29 11.87
N ALA A 329 11.58 0.84 11.18
CA ALA A 329 11.47 0.82 9.72
C ALA A 329 12.71 0.12 9.15
N GLY A 330 12.55 -0.80 8.23
CA GLY A 330 13.66 -1.48 7.57
C GLY A 330 13.44 -2.97 7.40
N GLU A 331 14.17 -3.77 8.13
CA GLU A 331 14.10 -5.22 8.00
C GLU A 331 12.85 -5.78 8.68
N LEU A 332 12.07 -6.56 7.94
CA LEU A 332 10.95 -7.30 8.49
C LEU A 332 11.47 -8.58 9.15
N PRO A 333 10.88 -9.00 10.28
CA PRO A 333 11.28 -10.24 10.92
C PRO A 333 10.88 -11.44 10.06
N GLU A 334 11.70 -12.48 10.10
CA GLU A 334 11.31 -13.78 9.55
C GLU A 334 10.24 -14.42 10.42
N ILE A 335 9.14 -14.84 9.81
CA ILE A 335 8.08 -15.62 10.46
C ILE A 335 8.35 -17.10 10.17
N PRO A 336 8.54 -17.95 11.22
CA PRO A 336 8.71 -19.38 11.01
C PRO A 336 7.56 -19.99 10.20
N GLU A 337 7.84 -20.94 9.32
CA GLU A 337 6.86 -21.59 8.43
C GLU A 337 5.58 -22.03 9.16
N GLY A 338 5.70 -22.68 10.33
CA GLY A 338 4.55 -23.11 11.13
C GLY A 338 3.73 -21.99 11.78
N GLU A 339 4.18 -20.73 11.68
CA GLU A 339 3.52 -19.54 12.21
C GLU A 339 3.05 -18.58 11.11
N GLN A 340 3.31 -18.90 9.85
CA GLN A 340 2.83 -18.14 8.70
C GLN A 340 1.31 -18.33 8.53
N LEU A 341 0.61 -17.29 8.12
CA LEU A 341 -0.84 -17.30 7.97
C LEU A 341 -1.30 -17.54 6.53
N PHE A 342 -0.36 -17.65 5.61
CA PHE A 342 -0.58 -18.07 4.23
C PHE A 342 0.66 -18.81 3.73
N ASP A 343 0.47 -19.64 2.72
CA ASP A 343 1.53 -20.46 2.13
C ASP A 343 2.43 -19.59 1.23
N ARG A 344 3.63 -19.26 1.75
CA ARG A 344 4.61 -18.43 1.04
C ARG A 344 5.32 -19.21 -0.05
N GLU A 345 5.46 -20.53 0.09
CA GLU A 345 6.06 -21.38 -0.94
C GLU A 345 5.10 -21.48 -2.14
N GLU A 346 3.80 -21.72 -1.90
CA GLU A 346 2.80 -21.73 -2.97
C GLU A 346 2.73 -20.38 -3.70
N LEU A 347 2.74 -19.26 -2.94
CA LEU A 347 2.76 -17.93 -3.54
C LEU A 347 4.01 -17.73 -4.40
N ALA A 348 5.20 -18.05 -3.88
CA ALA A 348 6.46 -17.92 -4.60
C ALA A 348 6.49 -18.78 -5.88
N GLU A 349 5.96 -20.00 -5.83
CA GLU A 349 5.84 -20.87 -7.01
C GLU A 349 4.93 -20.27 -8.09
N ILE A 350 3.81 -19.63 -7.71
CA ILE A 350 2.93 -18.95 -8.67
C ILE A 350 3.68 -17.80 -9.34
N LEU A 351 4.37 -16.97 -8.55
CA LEU A 351 5.10 -15.80 -9.04
C LEU A 351 6.26 -16.18 -9.96
N THR A 352 7.07 -17.16 -9.56
CA THR A 352 8.22 -17.62 -10.32
C THR A 352 7.79 -18.20 -11.68
N ARG A 353 6.75 -19.06 -11.70
CA ARG A 353 6.18 -19.58 -12.94
C ARG A 353 5.63 -18.51 -13.86
N ALA A 354 5.05 -17.45 -13.28
CA ALA A 354 4.53 -16.31 -14.06
C ALA A 354 5.67 -15.54 -14.75
N SER A 355 6.78 -15.28 -14.06
CA SER A 355 7.96 -14.61 -14.62
C SER A 355 8.66 -15.43 -15.68
N GLU A 356 8.88 -16.76 -15.45
CA GLU A 356 9.49 -17.67 -16.44
C GLU A 356 8.69 -17.74 -17.76
N ALA A 357 7.36 -17.71 -17.66
CA ALA A 357 6.49 -17.70 -18.83
C ALA A 357 6.59 -16.40 -19.64
N THR A 358 6.95 -15.29 -19.01
CA THR A 358 7.18 -13.98 -19.66
C THR A 358 8.52 -13.97 -20.40
N GLY A 359 9.60 -14.45 -19.78
CA GLY A 359 10.94 -14.49 -20.37
C GLY A 359 11.11 -15.49 -21.53
N SER A 360 10.09 -16.30 -21.82
CA SER A 360 10.11 -17.34 -22.87
C SER A 360 9.38 -16.93 -24.16
N GLN A 361 8.78 -15.76 -24.22
CA GLN A 361 8.06 -15.21 -25.39
C GLN A 361 8.91 -14.16 -26.10
#